data_b94bb052b61aa02ffc27b689985b4557
#
_entry.id   b94bb052b61aa02ffc27b689985b4557
#
_cell.length_a   1.000
_cell.length_b   1.000
_cell.length_c   1.000
_cell.angle_alpha   90.00
_cell.angle_beta   90.00
_cell.angle_gamma   90.00
#
_symmetry.space_group_name_H-M   'P 1'
#
loop_
_entity.id
_entity.type
_entity.pdbx_description
1 polymer ?
#
loop_
_entity_poly.entity_id
_entity_poly.type
_entity_poly.pdbx_seq_one_letter_code
_entity_poly.pdbx_strand_id
1 'polypeptide(L)'
;TPYDIEFDENVAEDNLSIHKLDPALMALEAIAMYPDNSMFKATIRRDPKDTSKFQVINETKISKNQLKNTLLSEYDKNNNLTNQYGGKNTKIDLSAYNIRTFHEYNVNRNTLIKNAEAKFGEISQTGIDGDITIFGDFGLQAGCKVRLTDNLNPERNGTYVVSEVITTFGVRGYRQKLKIPYKLSDK
;
A
#
# COMPACT_ATOMS: atom_id res chain seq x y z
N THR A 1 9.16 -13.26 21.46
CA THR A 1 9.42 -11.91 22.00
C THR A 1 10.03 -11.08 20.89
N PRO A 2 9.61 -9.82 20.65
CA PRO A 2 10.27 -8.95 19.70
C PRO A 2 11.68 -8.57 20.21
N TYR A 3 12.59 -8.27 19.28
CA TYR A 3 13.85 -7.64 19.63
C TYR A 3 13.62 -6.16 19.88
N ASP A 4 14.20 -5.62 20.96
CA ASP A 4 14.09 -4.21 21.30
C ASP A 4 15.23 -3.43 20.62
N ILE A 5 14.85 -2.39 19.83
CA ILE A 5 15.76 -1.50 19.14
C ILE A 5 15.49 -0.07 19.65
N GLU A 6 16.46 0.50 20.32
CA GLU A 6 16.44 1.88 20.81
C GLU A 6 17.32 2.75 19.92
N PHE A 7 16.75 3.85 19.39
CA PHE A 7 17.45 4.70 18.42
C PHE A 7 18.75 5.29 18.99
N ASP A 8 18.72 5.69 20.25
CA ASP A 8 19.87 6.31 20.91
C ASP A 8 20.99 5.32 21.24
N GLU A 9 20.71 4.01 21.21
CA GLU A 9 21.67 2.98 21.66
C GLU A 9 22.08 2.02 20.54
N ASN A 10 21.13 1.57 19.73
CA ASN A 10 21.34 0.45 18.81
C ASN A 10 21.45 0.86 17.34
N VAL A 11 20.98 2.06 16.98
CA VAL A 11 20.93 2.52 15.60
C VAL A 11 22.18 3.30 15.25
N ALA A 12 22.87 2.85 14.21
CA ALA A 12 24.04 3.53 13.67
C ALA A 12 23.71 4.57 12.62
N GLU A 13 22.73 4.25 11.76
CA GLU A 13 22.26 5.10 10.65
C GLU A 13 20.79 4.77 10.36
N ASP A 14 19.99 5.76 10.01
CA ASP A 14 18.63 5.58 9.52
C ASP A 14 18.29 6.49 8.33
N ASN A 15 17.35 6.05 7.51
CA ASN A 15 16.73 6.85 6.45
C ASN A 15 15.19 6.68 6.46
N LEU A 16 14.63 6.48 7.63
CA LEU A 16 13.22 6.16 7.80
C LEU A 16 12.32 7.35 7.49
N SER A 17 11.31 7.11 6.68
CA SER A 17 10.18 8.01 6.47
C SER A 17 8.86 7.31 6.79
N ILE A 18 7.98 8.01 7.51
CA ILE A 18 6.67 7.45 7.88
C ILE A 18 5.67 7.80 6.80
N HIS A 19 5.04 6.77 6.23
CA HIS A 19 3.85 6.94 5.41
C HIS A 19 2.60 6.79 6.27
N LYS A 20 2.04 7.92 6.69
CA LYS A 20 0.68 7.96 7.22
C LYS A 20 -0.29 8.09 6.04
N LEU A 21 -0.69 6.95 5.49
CA LEU A 21 -1.83 6.94 4.58
C LEU A 21 -3.09 6.90 5.43
N ASP A 22 -3.94 7.90 5.30
CA ASP A 22 -5.27 7.85 5.89
C ASP A 22 -6.14 6.88 5.07
N PRO A 23 -6.52 5.71 5.61
CA PRO A 23 -7.35 4.75 4.87
C PRO A 23 -8.70 5.32 4.43
N ALA A 24 -9.18 6.37 5.12
CA ALA A 24 -10.44 7.05 4.76
C ALA A 24 -10.30 7.88 3.47
N LEU A 25 -9.09 8.36 3.17
CA LEU A 25 -8.78 9.13 1.95
C LEU A 25 -8.19 8.27 0.83
N MET A 26 -8.19 6.94 0.99
CA MET A 26 -7.72 6.01 -0.01
C MET A 26 -8.86 5.38 -0.79
N ALA A 27 -8.63 5.17 -2.07
CA ALA A 27 -9.45 4.30 -2.91
C ALA A 27 -8.54 3.39 -3.75
N LEU A 28 -9.00 2.17 -4.01
CA LEU A 28 -8.32 1.22 -4.87
C LEU A 28 -9.17 0.95 -6.12
N GLU A 29 -8.62 1.26 -7.29
CA GLU A 29 -9.21 0.88 -8.57
C GLU A 29 -8.68 -0.50 -8.97
N ALA A 30 -9.55 -1.50 -8.91
CA ALA A 30 -9.26 -2.86 -9.33
C ALA A 30 -9.70 -3.07 -10.78
N ILE A 31 -8.81 -3.59 -11.61
CA ILE A 31 -9.03 -3.77 -13.03
C ILE A 31 -8.81 -5.24 -13.39
N ALA A 32 -9.87 -5.92 -13.89
CA ALA A 32 -9.73 -7.22 -14.50
C ALA A 32 -9.65 -7.06 -16.03
N MET A 33 -8.64 -7.66 -16.64
CA MET A 33 -8.47 -7.73 -18.09
C MET A 33 -8.82 -9.13 -18.58
N TYR A 34 -9.58 -9.23 -19.68
CA TYR A 34 -10.03 -10.50 -20.23
C TYR A 34 -9.36 -10.82 -21.58
N PRO A 35 -9.33 -12.12 -22.00
CA PRO A 35 -8.70 -12.54 -23.24
C PRO A 35 -9.32 -11.91 -24.50
N ASP A 36 -10.58 -11.48 -24.44
CA ASP A 36 -11.30 -10.78 -25.52
C ASP A 36 -10.95 -9.28 -25.59
N ASN A 37 -9.98 -8.81 -24.80
CA ASN A 37 -9.62 -7.41 -24.62
C ASN A 37 -10.74 -6.55 -24.05
N SER A 38 -11.73 -7.12 -23.39
CA SER A 38 -12.63 -6.37 -22.53
C SER A 38 -12.02 -6.17 -21.15
N MET A 39 -12.52 -5.18 -20.40
CA MET A 39 -12.08 -4.89 -19.04
C MET A 39 -13.27 -4.70 -18.12
N PHE A 40 -13.07 -5.06 -16.86
CA PHE A 40 -13.98 -4.71 -15.78
C PHE A 40 -13.19 -3.92 -14.74
N LYS A 41 -13.72 -2.75 -14.37
CA LYS A 41 -13.13 -1.88 -13.34
C LYS A 41 -14.08 -1.80 -12.16
N ALA A 42 -13.53 -1.88 -10.95
CA ALA A 42 -14.27 -1.62 -9.72
C ALA A 42 -13.41 -0.73 -8.81
N THR A 43 -14.00 0.34 -8.29
CA THR A 43 -13.33 1.20 -7.31
C THR A 43 -13.89 0.90 -5.93
N ILE A 44 -13.02 0.52 -5.00
CA ILE A 44 -13.37 0.23 -3.62
C ILE A 44 -12.73 1.23 -2.66
N ARG A 45 -13.40 1.47 -1.54
CA ARG A 45 -12.87 2.23 -0.39
C ARG A 45 -13.31 1.60 0.93
N ARG A 46 -12.76 2.05 2.04
CA ARG A 46 -13.32 1.76 3.36
C ARG A 46 -14.70 2.39 3.49
N ASP A 47 -15.64 1.68 4.10
CA ASP A 47 -16.96 2.25 4.41
C ASP A 47 -16.79 3.35 5.48
N PRO A 48 -17.23 4.59 5.22
CA PRO A 48 -17.11 5.68 6.20
C PRO A 48 -17.87 5.44 7.50
N LYS A 49 -18.88 4.55 7.47
CA LYS A 49 -19.70 4.21 8.64
C LYS A 49 -19.15 3.02 9.42
N ASP A 50 -18.43 2.13 8.75
CA ASP A 50 -17.86 0.92 9.33
C ASP A 50 -16.52 0.61 8.65
N THR A 51 -15.45 1.12 9.23
CA THR A 51 -14.10 0.99 8.68
C THR A 51 -13.58 -0.45 8.60
N SER A 52 -14.29 -1.42 9.18
CA SER A 52 -14.00 -2.85 9.01
C SER A 52 -14.47 -3.40 7.66
N LYS A 53 -15.38 -2.68 6.99
CA LYS A 53 -15.99 -3.08 5.72
C LYS A 53 -15.48 -2.25 4.55
N PHE A 54 -15.67 -2.81 3.35
CA PHE A 54 -15.40 -2.13 2.10
C PHE A 54 -16.69 -1.78 1.37
N GLN A 55 -16.66 -0.67 0.67
CA GLN A 55 -17.73 -0.22 -0.19
C GLN A 55 -17.22 -0.12 -1.62
N VAL A 56 -17.92 -0.75 -2.56
CA VAL A 56 -17.70 -0.53 -3.98
C VAL A 56 -18.42 0.75 -4.37
N ILE A 57 -17.65 1.75 -4.79
CA ILE A 57 -18.18 3.09 -5.11
C ILE A 57 -18.38 3.32 -6.59
N ASN A 58 -17.73 2.55 -7.44
CA ASN A 58 -17.89 2.60 -8.88
C ASN A 58 -17.62 1.23 -9.50
N GLU A 59 -18.39 0.87 -10.53
CA GLU A 59 -18.15 -0.32 -11.36
C GLU A 59 -18.41 0.00 -12.82
N THR A 60 -17.52 -0.45 -13.69
CA THR A 60 -17.65 -0.23 -15.14
C THR A 60 -17.14 -1.44 -15.89
N LYS A 61 -17.95 -1.92 -16.85
CA LYS A 61 -17.51 -2.91 -17.83
C LYS A 61 -17.24 -2.20 -19.16
N ILE A 62 -16.03 -2.35 -19.67
CA ILE A 62 -15.55 -1.73 -20.89
C ILE A 62 -15.37 -2.82 -21.93
N SER A 63 -16.17 -2.78 -23.00
CA SER A 63 -16.02 -3.70 -24.14
C SER A 63 -14.77 -3.35 -24.96
N LYS A 64 -14.29 -4.30 -25.76
CA LYS A 64 -13.17 -4.09 -26.69
C LYS A 64 -13.33 -2.84 -27.58
N ASN A 65 -14.52 -2.59 -28.09
CA ASN A 65 -14.79 -1.46 -28.98
C ASN A 65 -14.80 -0.13 -28.22
N GLN A 66 -15.32 -0.13 -26.99
CA GLN A 66 -15.30 1.04 -26.13
C GLN A 66 -13.88 1.38 -25.67
N LEU A 67 -13.04 0.37 -25.38
CA LEU A 67 -11.66 0.59 -24.99
C LEU A 67 -10.86 1.30 -26.09
N LYS A 68 -11.04 0.87 -27.36
CA LYS A 68 -10.38 1.52 -28.50
C LYS A 68 -10.77 3.00 -28.63
N ASN A 69 -12.05 3.31 -28.43
CA ASN A 69 -12.55 4.68 -28.50
C ASN A 69 -12.09 5.53 -27.32
N THR A 70 -12.02 4.96 -26.13
CA THR A 70 -11.57 5.65 -24.92
C THR A 70 -10.08 5.99 -25.00
N LEU A 71 -9.25 5.06 -25.43
CA LEU A 71 -7.80 5.31 -25.61
C LEU A 71 -7.53 6.39 -26.66
N LEU A 72 -8.31 6.44 -27.74
CA LEU A 72 -8.19 7.48 -28.77
C LEU A 72 -8.68 8.86 -28.26
N SER A 73 -9.69 8.89 -27.39
CA SER A 73 -10.22 10.16 -26.85
C SER A 73 -9.36 10.73 -25.70
N GLU A 74 -8.66 9.90 -24.96
CA GLU A 74 -7.74 10.34 -23.90
C GLU A 74 -6.45 10.97 -24.47
N TYR A 75 -6.03 10.56 -25.67
CA TYR A 75 -4.89 11.16 -26.36
C TYR A 75 -5.20 12.53 -26.98
N ASP A 76 -6.47 12.84 -27.28
CA ASP A 76 -6.86 14.05 -28.01
C ASP A 76 -7.28 15.24 -27.14
N LYS A 77 -7.37 15.09 -25.83
CA LYS A 77 -7.78 16.18 -24.96
C LYS A 77 -6.85 16.33 -23.76
N ASN A 78 -5.93 17.31 -23.91
CA ASN A 78 -5.24 18.02 -22.83
C ASN A 78 -5.67 17.59 -21.41
N ASN A 79 -4.87 16.75 -20.76
CA ASN A 79 -4.66 16.57 -19.31
C ASN A 79 -5.82 16.77 -18.32
N ASN A 80 -7.05 16.85 -18.77
CA ASN A 80 -8.24 16.87 -17.92
C ASN A 80 -8.89 15.48 -17.97
N LEU A 81 -8.53 14.63 -17.02
CA LEU A 81 -9.26 13.41 -16.67
C LEU A 81 -10.67 13.80 -16.18
N THR A 82 -11.56 14.12 -17.09
CA THR A 82 -12.97 14.17 -16.78
C THR A 82 -13.48 12.74 -16.71
N ASN A 83 -13.63 12.23 -15.50
CA ASN A 83 -14.26 10.96 -15.19
C ASN A 83 -15.75 10.98 -15.58
N GLN A 84 -16.05 10.86 -16.86
CA GLN A 84 -17.41 10.55 -17.34
C GLN A 84 -17.57 9.04 -17.51
N TYR A 85 -17.67 8.32 -16.39
CA TYR A 85 -18.14 6.95 -16.42
C TYR A 85 -19.60 6.94 -15.97
N GLY A 86 -20.49 6.72 -16.94
CA GLY A 86 -21.93 6.60 -16.73
C GLY A 86 -22.32 5.30 -16.06
N GLY A 87 -22.22 5.26 -14.74
CA GLY A 87 -22.91 4.34 -13.88
C GLY A 87 -23.96 5.13 -13.08
N LYS A 88 -25.18 4.64 -12.98
CA LYS A 88 -26.19 5.21 -12.09
C LYS A 88 -25.60 5.27 -10.67
N ASN A 89 -25.57 6.47 -10.11
CA ASN A 89 -25.52 6.80 -8.70
C ASN A 89 -24.29 7.55 -8.20
N THR A 90 -24.63 8.63 -7.53
CA THR A 90 -23.80 9.48 -6.65
C THR A 90 -22.41 9.77 -7.22
N LYS A 91 -22.28 10.96 -7.76
CA LYS A 91 -20.97 11.55 -8.09
C LYS A 91 -20.16 11.66 -6.80
N ILE A 92 -19.45 10.59 -6.47
CA ILE A 92 -18.41 10.68 -5.46
C ILE A 92 -17.26 11.37 -6.15
N ASP A 93 -16.86 12.49 -5.60
CA ASP A 93 -15.67 13.21 -6.07
C ASP A 93 -14.43 12.36 -5.75
N LEU A 94 -13.93 11.67 -6.78
CA LEU A 94 -12.75 10.82 -6.65
C LEU A 94 -11.46 11.64 -6.51
N SER A 95 -11.49 12.95 -6.77
CA SER A 95 -10.32 13.81 -6.64
C SER A 95 -9.87 13.98 -5.18
N ALA A 96 -10.78 13.73 -4.22
CA ALA A 96 -10.47 13.75 -2.79
C ALA A 96 -9.71 12.50 -2.31
N TYR A 97 -9.58 11.46 -3.17
CA TYR A 97 -8.96 10.20 -2.78
C TYR A 97 -7.59 10.01 -3.41
N ASN A 98 -6.67 9.44 -2.64
CA ASN A 98 -5.43 8.88 -3.18
C ASN A 98 -5.75 7.52 -3.83
N ILE A 99 -5.89 7.53 -5.16
CA ILE A 99 -6.27 6.34 -5.92
C ILE A 99 -5.03 5.53 -6.25
N ARG A 100 -5.03 4.27 -5.83
CA ARG A 100 -4.06 3.25 -6.26
C ARG A 100 -4.72 2.31 -7.25
N THR A 101 -3.94 1.73 -8.16
CA THR A 101 -4.46 0.82 -9.19
C THR A 101 -3.92 -0.58 -8.96
N PHE A 102 -4.79 -1.57 -9.15
CA PHE A 102 -4.50 -2.99 -8.99
C PHE A 102 -5.03 -3.76 -10.22
N HIS A 103 -4.19 -4.56 -10.84
CA HIS A 103 -4.51 -5.27 -12.06
C HIS A 103 -4.53 -6.78 -11.85
N GLU A 104 -5.53 -7.44 -12.44
CA GLU A 104 -5.60 -8.90 -12.55
C GLU A 104 -6.02 -9.33 -13.95
N TYR A 105 -5.77 -10.59 -14.27
CA TYR A 105 -6.07 -11.15 -15.57
C TYR A 105 -7.08 -12.28 -15.44
N ASN A 106 -8.15 -12.23 -16.26
CA ASN A 106 -9.15 -13.27 -16.41
C ASN A 106 -9.83 -13.74 -15.10
N VAL A 107 -10.09 -12.82 -14.20
CA VAL A 107 -10.80 -13.08 -12.94
C VAL A 107 -12.24 -12.56 -13.00
N ASN A 108 -13.15 -13.26 -12.34
CA ASN A 108 -14.53 -12.79 -12.24
C ASN A 108 -14.65 -11.61 -11.25
N ARG A 109 -15.77 -10.89 -11.32
CA ARG A 109 -16.06 -9.72 -10.48
C ARG A 109 -15.84 -9.98 -8.97
N ASN A 110 -16.36 -11.08 -8.46
CA ASN A 110 -16.34 -11.35 -7.03
C ASN A 110 -14.90 -11.64 -6.55
N THR A 111 -14.15 -12.39 -7.34
CA THR A 111 -12.73 -12.66 -7.08
C THR A 111 -11.92 -11.38 -7.14
N LEU A 112 -12.14 -10.52 -8.15
CA LEU A 112 -11.46 -9.24 -8.27
C LEU A 112 -11.68 -8.36 -7.04
N ILE A 113 -12.95 -8.22 -6.60
CA ILE A 113 -13.27 -7.40 -5.43
C ILE A 113 -12.61 -7.98 -4.17
N LYS A 114 -12.71 -9.29 -3.94
CA LYS A 114 -12.09 -9.95 -2.78
C LYS A 114 -10.57 -9.75 -2.74
N ASN A 115 -9.90 -9.90 -3.89
CA ASN A 115 -8.46 -9.70 -4.00
C ASN A 115 -8.08 -8.22 -3.82
N ALA A 116 -8.92 -7.32 -4.33
CA ALA A 116 -8.75 -5.89 -4.15
C ALA A 116 -8.92 -5.46 -2.67
N GLU A 117 -9.87 -6.05 -1.94
CA GLU A 117 -10.02 -5.82 -0.49
C GLU A 117 -8.79 -6.28 0.29
N ALA A 118 -8.25 -7.46 -0.03
CA ALA A 118 -7.01 -7.95 0.55
C ALA A 118 -5.84 -7.01 0.23
N LYS A 119 -5.71 -6.61 -1.04
CA LYS A 119 -4.66 -5.68 -1.48
C LYS A 119 -4.79 -4.30 -0.86
N PHE A 120 -6.01 -3.79 -0.71
CA PHE A 120 -6.26 -2.54 0.01
C PHE A 120 -5.78 -2.63 1.46
N GLY A 121 -6.03 -3.77 2.14
CA GLY A 121 -5.53 -4.03 3.48
C GLY A 121 -4.00 -3.92 3.57
N GLU A 122 -3.29 -4.48 2.60
CA GLU A 122 -1.82 -4.41 2.54
C GLU A 122 -1.32 -2.97 2.34
N ILE A 123 -1.86 -2.24 1.35
CA ILE A 123 -1.38 -0.90 0.99
C ILE A 123 -1.84 0.20 1.96
N SER A 124 -2.90 -0.06 2.74
CA SER A 124 -3.42 0.89 3.75
C SER A 124 -2.76 0.74 5.12
N GLN A 125 -1.88 -0.23 5.29
CA GLN A 125 -1.14 -0.37 6.53
C GLN A 125 -0.18 0.81 6.68
N THR A 126 -0.22 1.42 7.86
CA THR A 126 0.80 2.39 8.24
C THR A 126 2.13 1.66 8.26
N GLY A 127 3.07 2.14 7.52
CA GLY A 127 4.38 1.54 7.40
C GLY A 127 5.48 2.57 7.51
N ILE A 128 6.69 2.09 7.60
CA ILE A 128 7.88 2.91 7.50
C ILE A 128 8.60 2.52 6.21
N ASP A 129 8.82 3.51 5.34
CA ASP A 129 9.74 3.35 4.21
C ASP A 129 11.15 3.65 4.65
N GLY A 130 12.08 2.97 4.01
CA GLY A 130 13.49 3.11 4.29
C GLY A 130 14.06 1.91 5.03
N ASP A 131 15.20 2.12 5.61
CA ASP A 131 15.93 1.11 6.36
C ASP A 131 16.64 1.71 7.57
N ILE A 132 16.95 0.87 8.55
CA ILE A 132 17.77 1.19 9.68
C ILE A 132 19.03 0.31 9.67
N THR A 133 20.16 0.88 9.99
CA THR A 133 21.40 0.15 10.21
C THR A 133 21.66 0.09 11.71
N ILE A 134 21.69 -1.13 12.24
CA ILE A 134 21.96 -1.37 13.65
C ILE A 134 23.35 -1.99 13.86
N PHE A 135 23.85 -1.91 15.09
CA PHE A 135 24.97 -2.75 15.54
C PHE A 135 24.50 -4.21 15.49
N GLY A 136 25.25 -5.07 14.82
CA GLY A 136 24.80 -6.40 14.49
C GLY A 136 24.35 -7.23 15.70
N ASP A 137 23.21 -7.87 15.56
CA ASP A 137 22.72 -8.92 16.44
C ASP A 137 22.59 -10.22 15.64
N PHE A 138 23.29 -11.27 16.09
CA PHE A 138 23.36 -12.55 15.38
C PHE A 138 22.02 -13.28 15.30
N GLY A 139 21.06 -12.97 16.15
CA GLY A 139 19.75 -13.61 16.20
C GLY A 139 18.72 -13.01 15.25
N LEU A 140 18.99 -11.85 14.65
CA LEU A 140 18.00 -11.09 13.90
C LEU A 140 17.95 -11.53 12.45
N GLN A 141 16.77 -11.95 11.99
CA GLN A 141 16.51 -12.49 10.66
C GLN A 141 15.21 -11.93 10.08
N ALA A 142 15.03 -12.06 8.77
CA ALA A 142 13.75 -11.76 8.12
C ALA A 142 12.61 -12.60 8.75
N GLY A 143 11.47 -11.97 8.99
CA GLY A 143 10.33 -12.56 9.70
C GLY A 143 10.33 -12.34 11.21
N CYS A 144 11.45 -11.91 11.80
CA CYS A 144 11.48 -11.53 13.21
C CYS A 144 10.64 -10.27 13.47
N LYS A 145 10.19 -10.13 14.71
CA LYS A 145 9.54 -8.93 15.20
C LYS A 145 10.57 -8.06 15.92
N VAL A 146 10.52 -6.77 15.64
CA VAL A 146 11.31 -5.76 16.34
C VAL A 146 10.40 -4.72 16.95
N ARG A 147 10.72 -4.30 18.18
CA ARG A 147 10.10 -3.15 18.82
C ARG A 147 11.04 -1.98 18.67
N LEU A 148 10.55 -0.92 18.05
CA LEU A 148 11.29 0.29 17.79
C LEU A 148 10.92 1.36 18.83
N THR A 149 11.90 1.95 19.46
CA THR A 149 11.76 3.07 20.40
C THR A 149 12.62 4.24 19.91
N ASP A 150 11.97 5.34 19.56
CA ASP A 150 12.60 6.60 19.16
C ASP A 150 12.02 7.72 20.01
N ASN A 151 12.83 8.29 20.89
CA ASN A 151 12.41 9.35 21.80
C ASN A 151 12.25 10.70 21.10
N LEU A 152 12.97 10.90 19.99
CA LEU A 152 12.92 12.14 19.20
C LEU A 152 11.74 12.14 18.22
N ASN A 153 11.38 10.96 17.70
CA ASN A 153 10.26 10.79 16.76
C ASN A 153 9.28 9.70 17.27
N PRO A 154 8.45 10.01 18.28
CA PRO A 154 7.59 9.02 18.93
C PRO A 154 6.60 8.32 17.99
N GLU A 155 6.29 8.92 16.84
CA GLU A 155 5.45 8.34 15.80
C GLU A 155 6.05 7.09 15.15
N ARG A 156 7.37 6.91 15.24
CA ARG A 156 8.08 5.71 14.79
C ARG A 156 7.98 4.56 15.77
N ASN A 157 7.59 4.83 17.03
CA ASN A 157 7.50 3.80 18.05
C ASN A 157 6.45 2.74 17.68
N GLY A 158 6.79 1.50 17.96
CA GLY A 158 5.89 0.38 17.72
C GLY A 158 6.61 -0.94 17.44
N THR A 159 5.81 -1.96 17.22
CA THR A 159 6.30 -3.29 16.85
C THR A 159 6.18 -3.50 15.33
N TYR A 160 7.25 -3.92 14.71
CA TYR A 160 7.37 -4.10 13.26
C TYR A 160 7.79 -5.53 12.91
N VAL A 161 7.55 -5.91 11.66
CA VAL A 161 8.10 -7.14 11.07
C VAL A 161 9.29 -6.78 10.20
N VAL A 162 10.39 -7.47 10.42
CA VAL A 162 11.58 -7.36 9.57
C VAL A 162 11.33 -8.11 8.27
N SER A 163 11.33 -7.41 7.15
CA SER A 163 11.16 -8.03 5.82
C SER A 163 12.49 -8.48 5.20
N GLU A 164 13.56 -7.76 5.50
CA GLU A 164 14.88 -8.03 4.94
C GLU A 164 15.97 -7.68 5.96
N VAL A 165 17.00 -8.51 6.01
CA VAL A 165 18.22 -8.26 6.80
C VAL A 165 19.42 -8.39 5.90
N ILE A 166 20.20 -7.33 5.76
CA ILE A 166 21.50 -7.34 5.06
C ILE A 166 22.59 -7.22 6.09
N THR A 167 23.39 -8.26 6.20
CA THR A 167 24.50 -8.31 7.16
C THR A 167 25.81 -7.93 6.48
N THR A 168 26.56 -7.02 7.09
CA THR A 168 27.88 -6.61 6.63
C THR A 168 28.89 -6.74 7.76
N PHE A 169 30.10 -7.18 7.40
CA PHE A 169 31.23 -7.24 8.30
C PHE A 169 32.44 -6.59 7.64
N GLY A 170 33.09 -5.67 8.32
CA GLY A 170 34.21 -4.96 7.75
C GLY A 170 34.93 -4.06 8.77
N VAL A 171 35.69 -3.08 8.27
CA VAL A 171 36.45 -2.13 9.10
C VAL A 171 35.57 -1.37 10.09
N ARG A 172 34.27 -1.15 9.74
CA ARG A 172 33.28 -0.52 10.62
C ARG A 172 32.61 -1.49 11.62
N GLY A 173 33.11 -2.72 11.69
CA GLY A 173 32.55 -3.79 12.52
C GLY A 173 31.40 -4.53 11.88
N TYR A 174 30.66 -5.27 12.70
CA TYR A 174 29.48 -6.02 12.31
C TYR A 174 28.26 -5.09 12.32
N ARG A 175 27.53 -5.03 11.20
CA ARG A 175 26.34 -4.21 11.03
C ARG A 175 25.24 -5.02 10.37
N GLN A 176 23.99 -4.73 10.76
CA GLN A 176 22.80 -5.27 10.09
C GLN A 176 21.93 -4.11 9.62
N LYS A 177 21.59 -4.13 8.34
CA LYS A 177 20.67 -3.21 7.71
C LYS A 177 19.32 -3.91 7.60
N LEU A 178 18.29 -3.31 8.19
CA LEU A 178 16.95 -3.89 8.32
C LEU A 178 15.95 -3.07 7.52
N LYS A 179 15.04 -3.76 6.82
CA LYS A 179 13.80 -3.17 6.32
C LYS A 179 12.63 -3.60 7.18
N ILE A 180 11.83 -2.64 7.63
CA ILE A 180 10.72 -2.83 8.56
C ILE A 180 9.42 -2.19 8.05
N PRO A 181 8.93 -2.56 6.86
CA PRO A 181 7.84 -1.87 6.18
C PRO A 181 6.48 -2.03 6.87
N TYR A 182 6.32 -3.00 7.77
CA TYR A 182 5.02 -3.36 8.33
C TYR A 182 5.00 -3.13 9.84
N LYS A 183 4.16 -2.17 10.26
CA LYS A 183 3.86 -1.94 11.67
C LYS A 183 2.73 -2.84 12.13
N LEU A 184 2.96 -3.63 13.18
CA LEU A 184 1.97 -4.54 13.75
C LEU A 184 1.15 -3.88 14.85
N SER A 185 1.77 -3.02 15.65
CA SER A 185 1.12 -2.33 16.77
C SER A 185 1.89 -1.08 17.16
N ASP A 186 1.20 -0.17 17.85
CA ASP A 186 1.81 1.05 18.43
C ASP A 186 2.48 0.79 19.79
N LYS A 187 2.48 -0.46 20.24
CA LYS A 187 3.07 -0.90 21.52
C LYS A 187 4.09 -1.98 21.30
#